data_5c6f9e4fe761444bc27b35635795e8e9
#
_entry.id   5c6f9e4fe761444bc27b35635795e8e9
#
_cell.length_a   1.000
_cell.length_b   1.000
_cell.length_c   1.000
_cell.angle_alpha   90.00
_cell.angle_beta   90.00
_cell.angle_gamma   90.00
#
_symmetry.space_group_name_H-M   'P 1'
#
loop_
_entity.id
_entity.type
_entity.pdbx_description
1 polymer ?
#
loop_
_entity_poly.entity_id
_entity_poly.type
_entity_poly.pdbx_seq_one_letter_code
_entity_poly.pdbx_strand_id
1 'polypeptide(L)'
;MSDTKLGIGLATGMFFHAPAGTVLPTYPTEFVGDNGDGTNTDKFTATAAQASFTLGEAAVSIKSFTIDGVEQDPDDYSVSGTTVTWSGTALDGGEKIVIVSYISAWKLVGDVTADGITVATDKSVTNIRNWANVIKRTIMSEHTETVQVPVMDTTEESLKTVLGAGNVTVTPASGSHGKTITSNLSSSELPDPEAYLFVMKDGDDTMAVGMSTGQITALESITFAPAGTVNWTPTITAQEAGLVFISEEG
;
A
#
# COMPACT_ATOMS: atom_id res chain seq x y z
N MET A 1 28.82 -14.62 3.90
CA MET A 1 27.62 -15.14 3.26
C MET A 1 27.03 -13.97 2.52
N SER A 2 27.04 -14.00 1.21
CA SER A 2 26.55 -12.91 0.38
C SER A 2 25.04 -12.85 0.52
N ASP A 3 24.54 -11.78 1.12
CA ASP A 3 23.12 -11.44 1.15
C ASP A 3 22.75 -11.08 -0.29
N THR A 4 22.22 -12.06 -1.01
CA THR A 4 21.67 -11.81 -2.32
C THR A 4 20.29 -11.17 -2.08
N LYS A 5 20.27 -9.89 -1.71
CA LYS A 5 19.04 -9.10 -1.85
C LYS A 5 18.63 -9.22 -3.30
N LEU A 6 17.53 -9.94 -3.51
CA LEU A 6 16.91 -10.05 -4.82
C LEU A 6 16.73 -8.61 -5.30
N GLY A 7 17.40 -8.28 -6.40
CA GLY A 7 17.23 -6.95 -7.01
C GLY A 7 15.78 -6.83 -7.45
N ILE A 8 14.95 -6.28 -6.59
CA ILE A 8 13.62 -5.87 -6.96
C ILE A 8 13.83 -4.86 -8.07
N GLY A 9 13.42 -5.22 -9.26
CA GLY A 9 13.47 -4.31 -10.40
C GLY A 9 12.44 -3.20 -10.19
N LEU A 10 12.72 -2.27 -9.26
CA LEU A 10 11.99 -1.03 -9.12
C LEU A 10 12.31 -0.13 -10.33
N ALA A 11 11.88 -0.56 -11.51
CA ALA A 11 11.95 0.27 -12.72
C ALA A 11 10.83 1.32 -12.73
N THR A 12 9.88 1.22 -11.80
CA THR A 12 8.70 2.08 -11.66
C THR A 12 8.53 2.46 -10.19
N GLY A 13 7.90 3.58 -9.94
CA GLY A 13 7.50 3.95 -8.58
C GLY A 13 6.39 3.04 -8.07
N MET A 14 6.38 2.77 -6.77
CA MET A 14 5.34 2.00 -6.09
C MET A 14 4.58 2.85 -5.08
N PHE A 15 3.28 2.64 -5.01
CA PHE A 15 2.40 3.30 -4.07
C PHE A 15 1.88 2.31 -3.03
N PHE A 16 2.09 2.62 -1.76
CA PHE A 16 1.65 1.84 -0.61
C PHE A 16 0.70 2.63 0.27
N HIS A 17 -0.18 1.93 0.97
CA HIS A 17 -1.02 2.47 2.02
C HIS A 17 -0.94 1.62 3.30
N ALA A 18 -1.33 2.21 4.42
CA ALA A 18 -1.45 1.56 5.72
C ALA A 18 -2.50 2.29 6.58
N PRO A 19 -2.96 1.72 7.69
CA PRO A 19 -3.86 2.42 8.61
C PRO A 19 -3.30 3.78 9.03
N ALA A 20 -4.16 4.78 9.18
CA ALA A 20 -3.77 6.13 9.60
C ALA A 20 -2.94 6.11 10.90
N GLY A 21 -1.92 6.94 10.97
CA GLY A 21 -0.99 6.98 12.11
C GLY A 21 0.10 5.92 12.07
N THR A 22 0.17 5.08 11.02
CA THR A 22 1.30 4.16 10.84
C THR A 22 2.59 4.94 10.75
N VAL A 23 3.60 4.49 11.50
CA VAL A 23 4.94 5.09 11.49
C VAL A 23 5.57 4.87 10.12
N LEU A 24 6.12 5.94 9.56
CA LEU A 24 6.87 5.85 8.32
C LEU A 24 8.16 5.03 8.53
N PRO A 25 8.56 4.20 7.57
CA PRO A 25 9.78 3.42 7.68
C PRO A 25 11.01 4.32 7.73
N THR A 26 12.05 3.87 8.42
CA THR A 26 13.33 4.58 8.46
C THR A 26 14.06 4.46 7.11
N TYR A 27 13.94 3.31 6.47
CA TYR A 27 14.51 3.03 5.16
C TYR A 27 13.42 2.74 4.14
N PRO A 28 13.49 3.28 2.91
CA PRO A 28 12.47 3.09 1.90
C PRO A 28 12.18 1.64 1.51
N THR A 29 13.14 0.74 1.74
CA THR A 29 13.08 -0.68 1.35
C THR A 29 12.70 -1.61 2.49
N GLU A 30 12.61 -1.12 3.74
CA GLU A 30 12.46 -1.95 4.95
C GLU A 30 11.16 -2.79 4.98
N PHE A 31 10.13 -2.38 4.26
CA PHE A 31 8.80 -2.99 4.30
C PHE A 31 8.38 -3.68 3.00
N VAL A 32 9.27 -3.68 1.98
CA VAL A 32 8.91 -4.12 0.62
C VAL A 32 8.74 -5.65 0.53
N GLY A 33 9.42 -6.41 1.41
CA GLY A 33 9.40 -7.87 1.43
C GLY A 33 10.07 -8.53 0.22
N ASP A 34 10.19 -9.85 0.24
CA ASP A 34 10.85 -10.62 -0.83
C ASP A 34 10.07 -10.58 -2.16
N ASN A 35 8.76 -10.39 -2.10
CA ASN A 35 7.91 -10.31 -3.30
C ASN A 35 7.85 -8.90 -3.90
N GLY A 36 8.40 -7.89 -3.23
CA GLY A 36 8.35 -6.51 -3.69
C GLY A 36 7.05 -5.75 -3.43
N ASP A 37 6.06 -6.40 -2.84
CA ASP A 37 4.71 -5.86 -2.62
C ASP A 37 4.33 -5.76 -1.12
N GLY A 38 5.30 -5.78 -0.24
CA GLY A 38 5.10 -5.81 1.21
C GLY A 38 4.86 -7.20 1.76
N THR A 39 5.04 -8.25 0.95
CA THR A 39 4.80 -9.63 1.36
C THR A 39 6.02 -10.52 1.17
N ASN A 40 6.06 -11.60 1.97
CA ASN A 40 6.96 -12.72 1.81
C ASN A 40 6.18 -13.98 1.48
N THR A 41 6.83 -14.94 0.81
CA THR A 41 6.25 -16.24 0.46
C THR A 41 7.05 -17.37 1.08
N ASP A 42 6.44 -18.08 2.01
CA ASP A 42 6.98 -19.28 2.64
C ASP A 42 6.33 -20.54 2.06
N LYS A 43 7.13 -21.57 1.81
CA LYS A 43 6.69 -22.85 1.23
C LYS A 43 7.07 -23.99 2.13
N PHE A 44 6.12 -24.86 2.44
CA PHE A 44 6.32 -26.04 3.28
C PHE A 44 5.77 -27.30 2.60
N THR A 45 6.29 -28.44 3.05
CA THR A 45 5.65 -29.73 2.83
C THR A 45 5.17 -30.21 4.18
N ALA A 46 3.86 -30.40 4.33
CA ALA A 46 3.25 -30.77 5.59
C ALA A 46 3.67 -32.17 6.06
N THR A 47 3.76 -32.36 7.35
CA THR A 47 3.78 -33.67 7.99
C THR A 47 2.39 -33.99 8.52
N ALA A 48 2.10 -35.31 8.72
CA ALA A 48 0.80 -35.70 9.22
C ALA A 48 0.44 -35.01 10.55
N ALA A 49 -0.75 -34.46 10.61
CA ALA A 49 -1.29 -33.69 11.76
C ALA A 49 -0.45 -32.43 12.13
N GLN A 50 0.33 -31.91 11.17
CA GLN A 50 1.03 -30.63 11.40
C GLN A 50 0.02 -29.50 11.52
N ALA A 51 0.11 -28.74 12.63
CA ALA A 51 -0.77 -27.61 12.91
C ALA A 51 0.00 -26.30 13.12
N SER A 52 1.30 -26.27 12.80
CA SER A 52 2.11 -25.05 12.97
C SER A 52 3.19 -24.96 11.90
N PHE A 53 3.37 -23.75 11.35
CA PHE A 53 4.36 -23.42 10.34
C PHE A 53 5.19 -22.23 10.83
N THR A 54 6.50 -22.28 10.69
CA THR A 54 7.40 -21.20 11.08
C THR A 54 7.84 -20.44 9.84
N LEU A 55 7.43 -19.18 9.73
CA LEU A 55 7.78 -18.26 8.65
C LEU A 55 9.26 -17.84 8.77
N GLY A 56 9.86 -17.45 7.66
CA GLY A 56 11.20 -16.86 7.63
C GLY A 56 11.30 -15.54 8.37
N GLU A 57 10.26 -14.74 8.33
CA GLU A 57 10.15 -13.45 9.02
C GLU A 57 8.84 -13.32 9.79
N ALA A 58 8.80 -12.38 10.74
CA ALA A 58 7.58 -12.09 11.48
C ALA A 58 6.53 -11.46 10.57
N ALA A 59 5.32 -11.98 10.63
CA ALA A 59 4.20 -11.49 9.84
C ALA A 59 3.20 -10.71 10.69
N VAL A 60 2.66 -9.64 10.10
CA VAL A 60 1.58 -8.84 10.68
C VAL A 60 0.23 -9.48 10.36
N SER A 61 0.08 -10.00 9.14
CA SER A 61 -1.13 -10.70 8.71
C SER A 61 -0.82 -11.65 7.55
N ILE A 62 -1.75 -12.56 7.27
CA ILE A 62 -1.65 -13.48 6.13
C ILE A 62 -2.46 -12.92 4.96
N LYS A 63 -1.83 -12.83 3.78
CA LYS A 63 -2.49 -12.45 2.53
C LYS A 63 -3.19 -13.63 1.89
N SER A 64 -2.53 -14.79 1.87
CA SER A 64 -3.11 -16.04 1.39
C SER A 64 -2.47 -17.25 2.08
N PHE A 65 -3.25 -18.29 2.31
CA PHE A 65 -2.82 -19.60 2.80
C PHE A 65 -3.40 -20.66 1.90
N THR A 66 -2.56 -21.40 1.18
CA THR A 66 -3.00 -22.44 0.25
C THR A 66 -2.47 -23.81 0.62
N ILE A 67 -3.30 -24.82 0.46
CA ILE A 67 -2.95 -26.24 0.58
C ILE A 67 -3.16 -26.89 -0.79
N ASP A 68 -2.09 -27.43 -1.39
CA ASP A 68 -2.08 -27.98 -2.74
C ASP A 68 -2.69 -27.05 -3.80
N GLY A 69 -2.47 -25.71 -3.61
CA GLY A 69 -2.98 -24.68 -4.50
C GLY A 69 -4.43 -24.25 -4.26
N VAL A 70 -5.10 -24.80 -3.25
CA VAL A 70 -6.47 -24.42 -2.86
C VAL A 70 -6.40 -23.42 -1.71
N GLU A 71 -7.00 -22.24 -1.90
CA GLU A 71 -7.10 -21.21 -0.87
C GLU A 71 -7.92 -21.69 0.32
N GLN A 72 -7.45 -21.41 1.54
CA GLN A 72 -8.09 -21.81 2.77
C GLN A 72 -8.86 -20.65 3.40
N ASP A 73 -9.87 -21.00 4.21
CA ASP A 73 -10.68 -20.01 4.93
C ASP A 73 -9.81 -19.27 5.96
N PRO A 74 -9.83 -17.93 6.01
CA PRO A 74 -9.11 -17.16 7.02
C PRO A 74 -9.44 -17.50 8.47
N ASP A 75 -10.63 -18.09 8.73
CA ASP A 75 -11.03 -18.54 10.08
C ASP A 75 -10.31 -19.83 10.52
N ASP A 76 -9.69 -20.55 9.57
CA ASP A 76 -8.98 -21.81 9.83
C ASP A 76 -7.51 -21.64 10.20
N TYR A 77 -7.00 -20.41 10.21
CA TYR A 77 -5.60 -20.15 10.59
C TYR A 77 -5.44 -18.82 11.35
N SER A 78 -4.36 -18.72 12.08
CA SER A 78 -3.97 -17.49 12.77
C SER A 78 -2.46 -17.29 12.69
N VAL A 79 -2.01 -16.02 12.82
CA VAL A 79 -0.57 -15.68 12.82
C VAL A 79 -0.20 -14.94 14.10
N SER A 80 0.97 -15.27 14.65
CA SER A 80 1.57 -14.56 15.77
C SER A 80 3.09 -14.54 15.61
N GLY A 81 3.63 -13.38 15.28
CA GLY A 81 5.04 -13.22 14.94
C GLY A 81 5.43 -14.11 13.76
N THR A 82 6.39 -15.01 13.95
CA THR A 82 6.83 -15.95 12.91
C THR A 82 6.02 -17.25 12.86
N THR A 83 5.00 -17.41 13.71
CA THR A 83 4.26 -18.67 13.79
C THR A 83 2.87 -18.54 13.19
N VAL A 84 2.56 -19.40 12.22
CA VAL A 84 1.20 -19.59 11.69
C VAL A 84 0.64 -20.87 12.28
N THR A 85 -0.51 -20.78 12.91
CA THR A 85 -1.24 -21.91 13.49
C THR A 85 -2.40 -22.28 12.57
N TRP A 86 -2.46 -23.55 12.17
CA TRP A 86 -3.54 -24.13 11.40
C TRP A 86 -4.54 -24.83 12.32
N SER A 87 -5.81 -24.51 12.20
CA SER A 87 -6.92 -25.06 12.99
C SER A 87 -7.98 -25.76 12.15
N GLY A 88 -7.82 -25.80 10.82
CA GLY A 88 -8.73 -26.48 9.91
C GLY A 88 -8.59 -27.99 9.94
N THR A 89 -8.98 -28.67 8.86
CA THR A 89 -8.89 -30.12 8.75
C THR A 89 -7.45 -30.61 8.93
N ALA A 90 -7.27 -31.69 9.71
CA ALA A 90 -5.94 -32.27 9.94
C ALA A 90 -5.26 -32.65 8.63
N LEU A 91 -3.98 -32.31 8.50
CA LEU A 91 -3.17 -32.63 7.33
C LEU A 91 -2.76 -34.12 7.34
N ASP A 92 -2.80 -34.77 6.19
CA ASP A 92 -2.42 -36.20 6.04
C ASP A 92 -0.90 -36.37 5.92
N GLY A 93 -0.18 -35.32 5.46
CA GLY A 93 1.26 -35.32 5.25
C GLY A 93 1.63 -35.45 3.77
N GLY A 94 2.49 -34.57 3.32
CA GLY A 94 2.91 -34.47 1.92
C GLY A 94 2.27 -33.31 1.15
N GLU A 95 1.23 -32.67 1.69
CA GLU A 95 0.58 -31.52 1.10
C GLU A 95 1.55 -30.34 0.99
N LYS A 96 1.42 -29.59 -0.10
CA LYS A 96 2.21 -28.39 -0.36
C LYS A 96 1.50 -27.19 0.21
N ILE A 97 2.10 -26.59 1.21
CA ILE A 97 1.62 -25.40 1.87
C ILE A 97 2.36 -24.19 1.32
N VAL A 98 1.62 -23.17 0.86
CA VAL A 98 2.20 -21.88 0.49
C VAL A 98 1.48 -20.80 1.29
N ILE A 99 2.27 -20.03 2.03
CA ILE A 99 1.80 -18.94 2.87
C ILE A 99 2.41 -17.65 2.32
N VAL A 100 1.56 -16.70 1.94
CA VAL A 100 1.96 -15.33 1.61
C VAL A 100 1.56 -14.44 2.77
N SER A 101 2.53 -13.78 3.37
CA SER A 101 2.33 -12.99 4.58
C SER A 101 2.80 -11.55 4.39
N TYR A 102 2.08 -10.59 4.98
CA TYR A 102 2.52 -9.20 5.09
C TYR A 102 3.51 -9.08 6.25
N ILE A 103 4.70 -8.54 5.98
CA ILE A 103 5.74 -8.30 6.99
C ILE A 103 5.56 -6.97 7.72
N SER A 104 4.69 -6.10 7.21
CA SER A 104 4.39 -4.80 7.80
C SER A 104 2.92 -4.44 7.60
N ALA A 105 2.49 -3.32 8.15
CA ALA A 105 1.15 -2.78 7.93
C ALA A 105 0.99 -2.17 6.52
N TRP A 106 2.10 -1.94 5.80
CA TRP A 106 2.11 -1.37 4.46
C TRP A 106 1.68 -2.40 3.41
N LYS A 107 0.72 -2.01 2.59
CA LYS A 107 0.18 -2.83 1.49
C LYS A 107 0.36 -2.09 0.17
N LEU A 108 0.77 -2.81 -0.86
CA LEU A 108 0.90 -2.25 -2.20
C LEU A 108 -0.50 -1.92 -2.75
N VAL A 109 -0.68 -0.67 -3.14
CA VAL A 109 -1.86 -0.21 -3.89
C VAL A 109 -1.67 -0.48 -5.37
N GLY A 110 -0.48 -0.18 -5.90
CA GLY A 110 -0.15 -0.43 -7.29
C GLY A 110 1.10 0.32 -7.76
N ASP A 111 1.44 0.08 -9.01
CA ASP A 111 2.54 0.77 -9.68
C ASP A 111 2.13 2.19 -10.08
N VAL A 112 3.07 3.11 -9.94
CA VAL A 112 2.93 4.51 -10.38
C VAL A 112 3.38 4.61 -11.84
N THR A 113 2.69 5.42 -12.64
CA THR A 113 3.06 5.63 -14.05
C THR A 113 4.45 6.26 -14.20
N ALA A 114 5.02 6.18 -15.41
CA ALA A 114 6.32 6.78 -15.71
C ALA A 114 6.37 8.31 -15.52
N ASP A 115 5.22 8.98 -15.41
CA ASP A 115 5.15 10.41 -15.13
C ASP A 115 5.49 10.72 -13.66
N GLY A 116 5.52 9.69 -12.80
CA GLY A 116 5.85 9.81 -11.38
C GLY A 116 4.75 10.48 -10.56
N ILE A 117 5.10 10.90 -9.34
CA ILE A 117 4.20 11.62 -8.44
C ILE A 117 4.43 13.13 -8.53
N THR A 118 3.39 13.92 -8.28
CA THR A 118 3.50 15.37 -8.18
C THR A 118 3.24 15.80 -6.73
N VAL A 119 4.22 16.45 -6.11
CA VAL A 119 4.10 17.01 -4.77
C VAL A 119 3.89 18.51 -4.88
N ALA A 120 2.85 19.03 -4.24
CA ALA A 120 2.59 20.46 -4.16
C ALA A 120 2.46 20.91 -2.70
N THR A 121 3.06 22.07 -2.41
CA THR A 121 2.98 22.72 -1.12
C THR A 121 2.44 24.13 -1.31
N ASP A 122 1.28 24.41 -0.73
CA ASP A 122 0.68 25.74 -0.75
C ASP A 122 0.80 26.40 0.63
N LYS A 123 1.25 27.64 0.64
CA LYS A 123 1.48 28.45 1.85
C LYS A 123 0.86 29.81 1.69
N SER A 124 -0.17 30.08 2.46
CA SER A 124 -0.77 31.40 2.56
C SER A 124 -0.16 32.16 3.73
N VAL A 125 0.15 33.45 3.52
CA VAL A 125 0.74 34.30 4.55
C VAL A 125 -0.10 35.57 4.78
N THR A 126 -0.21 35.96 6.02
CA THR A 126 -0.82 37.22 6.44
C THR A 126 0.26 38.16 6.96
N ASN A 127 0.31 39.37 6.37
CA ASN A 127 1.24 40.42 6.77
C ASN A 127 0.59 41.35 7.78
N ILE A 128 1.10 41.40 8.97
CA ILE A 128 0.72 42.38 9.99
C ILE A 128 1.50 43.67 9.72
N ARG A 129 0.79 44.77 9.46
CA ARG A 129 1.34 46.06 9.15
C ARG A 129 1.10 47.03 10.30
N ASN A 130 1.99 48.00 10.49
CA ASN A 130 1.73 49.15 11.36
C ASN A 130 0.87 50.17 10.61
N TRP A 131 0.48 51.22 11.32
CA TRP A 131 -0.36 52.30 10.77
C TRP A 131 0.32 53.08 9.63
N ALA A 132 1.66 53.05 9.52
CA ALA A 132 2.41 53.58 8.41
C ALA A 132 2.50 52.60 7.23
N ASN A 133 1.70 51.54 7.22
CA ASN A 133 1.65 50.48 6.20
C ASN A 133 2.96 49.68 6.01
N VAL A 134 3.85 49.71 7.00
CA VAL A 134 5.09 48.93 6.99
C VAL A 134 4.82 47.56 7.59
N ILE A 135 5.25 46.49 6.88
CA ILE A 135 5.13 45.08 7.37
C ILE A 135 6.01 44.94 8.61
N LYS A 136 5.41 44.62 9.74
CA LYS A 136 6.08 44.35 11.01
C LYS A 136 6.29 42.88 11.28
N ARG A 137 5.37 42.04 10.77
CA ARG A 137 5.44 40.61 10.95
C ARG A 137 4.67 39.91 9.81
N THR A 138 5.21 38.82 9.32
CA THR A 138 4.52 37.87 8.42
C THR A 138 4.19 36.63 9.22
N ILE A 139 2.94 36.21 9.17
CA ILE A 139 2.45 34.97 9.82
C ILE A 139 1.93 34.07 8.74
N MET A 140 2.32 32.80 8.79
CA MET A 140 1.69 31.77 7.96
C MET A 140 0.27 31.52 8.46
N SER A 141 -0.71 31.72 7.59
CA SER A 141 -2.14 31.58 7.92
C SER A 141 -2.68 30.21 7.50
N GLU A 142 -2.07 29.61 6.48
CA GLU A 142 -2.49 28.32 5.96
C GLU A 142 -1.30 27.60 5.34
N HIS A 143 -1.26 26.27 5.49
CA HIS A 143 -0.28 25.40 4.89
C HIS A 143 -0.98 24.10 4.47
N THR A 144 -0.95 23.79 3.20
CA THR A 144 -1.54 22.57 2.65
C THR A 144 -0.51 21.86 1.80
N GLU A 145 -0.37 20.57 2.01
CA GLU A 145 0.51 19.69 1.23
C GLU A 145 -0.33 18.64 0.55
N THR A 146 -0.12 18.47 -0.75
CA THR A 146 -0.84 17.50 -1.56
C THR A 146 0.10 16.67 -2.40
N VAL A 147 -0.29 15.43 -2.64
CA VAL A 147 0.42 14.52 -3.56
C VAL A 147 -0.58 13.98 -4.56
N GLN A 148 -0.27 14.09 -5.84
CA GLN A 148 -1.00 13.43 -6.93
C GLN A 148 -0.24 12.19 -7.37
N VAL A 149 -0.95 11.07 -7.51
CA VAL A 149 -0.37 9.76 -7.77
C VAL A 149 -1.10 9.08 -8.91
N PRO A 150 -0.54 9.03 -10.12
CA PRO A 150 -1.13 8.27 -11.21
C PRO A 150 -0.83 6.77 -11.04
N VAL A 151 -1.82 5.99 -10.57
CA VAL A 151 -1.74 4.54 -10.36
C VAL A 151 -2.25 3.80 -11.58
N MET A 152 -1.49 2.80 -12.06
CA MET A 152 -1.83 2.02 -13.26
C MET A 152 -2.67 0.78 -12.97
N ASP A 153 -2.65 0.30 -11.73
CA ASP A 153 -3.30 -0.95 -11.36
C ASP A 153 -4.78 -0.76 -11.02
N THR A 154 -5.59 -1.69 -11.52
CA THR A 154 -7.02 -1.78 -11.19
C THR A 154 -7.25 -3.08 -10.41
N THR A 155 -6.67 -3.15 -9.23
CA THR A 155 -6.82 -4.26 -8.28
C THR A 155 -7.91 -3.97 -7.26
N GLU A 156 -8.28 -4.97 -6.47
CA GLU A 156 -9.19 -4.76 -5.34
C GLU A 156 -8.64 -3.73 -4.35
N GLU A 157 -7.34 -3.82 -4.03
CA GLU A 157 -6.69 -2.93 -3.09
C GLU A 157 -6.62 -1.49 -3.62
N SER A 158 -6.22 -1.31 -4.89
CA SER A 158 -6.18 0.02 -5.51
C SER A 158 -7.56 0.70 -5.53
N LEU A 159 -8.61 -0.06 -5.87
CA LEU A 159 -9.97 0.48 -5.90
C LEU A 159 -10.49 0.81 -4.50
N LYS A 160 -10.22 -0.03 -3.50
CA LYS A 160 -10.60 0.22 -2.11
C LYS A 160 -9.90 1.45 -1.55
N THR A 161 -8.62 1.61 -1.83
CA THR A 161 -7.84 2.78 -1.39
C THR A 161 -8.34 4.05 -2.08
N VAL A 162 -8.47 4.04 -3.43
CA VAL A 162 -8.80 5.24 -4.20
C VAL A 162 -10.25 5.68 -4.02
N LEU A 163 -11.19 4.74 -3.95
CA LEU A 163 -12.64 5.01 -3.89
C LEU A 163 -13.24 4.86 -2.50
N GLY A 164 -12.49 4.32 -1.56
CA GLY A 164 -12.96 3.94 -0.23
C GLY A 164 -13.52 2.52 -0.18
N ALA A 165 -13.19 1.78 0.85
CA ALA A 165 -13.56 0.37 1.01
C ALA A 165 -15.08 0.13 0.95
N GLY A 166 -15.89 1.06 1.48
CA GLY A 166 -17.35 0.99 1.46
C GLY A 166 -17.97 1.10 0.06
N ASN A 167 -17.22 1.61 -0.93
CA ASN A 167 -17.67 1.80 -2.30
C ASN A 167 -17.29 0.64 -3.23
N VAL A 168 -16.59 -0.37 -2.72
CA VAL A 168 -16.07 -1.50 -3.51
C VAL A 168 -16.68 -2.80 -2.99
N THR A 169 -17.35 -3.54 -3.88
CA THR A 169 -17.90 -4.85 -3.58
C THR A 169 -17.18 -5.91 -4.39
N VAL A 170 -16.73 -6.96 -3.72
CA VAL A 170 -16.05 -8.10 -4.34
C VAL A 170 -16.97 -9.28 -4.36
N THR A 171 -17.20 -9.83 -5.55
CA THR A 171 -17.93 -11.09 -5.74
C THR A 171 -16.92 -12.18 -6.08
N PRO A 172 -16.80 -13.23 -5.25
CA PRO A 172 -15.89 -14.35 -5.52
C PRO A 172 -16.19 -15.03 -6.85
N ALA A 173 -15.19 -15.71 -7.41
CA ALA A 173 -15.38 -16.55 -8.60
C ALA A 173 -16.43 -17.64 -8.34
N SER A 174 -17.33 -17.85 -9.29
CA SER A 174 -18.38 -18.87 -9.21
C SER A 174 -18.70 -19.46 -10.58
N GLY A 175 -18.67 -20.77 -10.70
CA GLY A 175 -18.94 -21.48 -11.96
C GLY A 175 -17.94 -21.09 -13.06
N SER A 176 -18.44 -20.53 -14.17
CA SER A 176 -17.63 -20.08 -15.31
C SER A 176 -17.19 -18.62 -15.22
N HIS A 177 -17.57 -17.92 -14.16
CA HIS A 177 -17.26 -16.50 -13.95
C HIS A 177 -16.08 -16.33 -12.99
N GLY A 178 -15.11 -15.48 -13.36
CA GLY A 178 -14.03 -15.08 -12.49
C GLY A 178 -14.50 -14.15 -11.36
N LYS A 179 -13.59 -13.83 -10.44
CA LYS A 179 -13.77 -12.80 -9.41
C LYS A 179 -14.18 -11.47 -10.06
N THR A 180 -15.24 -10.86 -9.57
CA THR A 180 -15.75 -9.58 -10.07
C THR A 180 -15.62 -8.52 -8.99
N ILE A 181 -15.11 -7.35 -9.36
CA ILE A 181 -15.00 -6.17 -8.50
C ILE A 181 -15.96 -5.11 -9.05
N THR A 182 -16.88 -4.66 -8.21
CA THR A 182 -17.84 -3.61 -8.56
C THR A 182 -17.56 -2.40 -7.69
N SER A 183 -17.39 -1.23 -8.32
CA SER A 183 -17.08 0.01 -7.63
C SER A 183 -18.13 1.08 -7.91
N ASN A 184 -18.56 1.79 -6.87
CA ASN A 184 -19.47 2.93 -6.98
C ASN A 184 -18.66 4.22 -7.16
N LEU A 185 -18.68 4.77 -8.37
CA LEU A 185 -18.00 6.04 -8.71
C LEU A 185 -18.79 7.29 -8.33
N SER A 186 -20.05 7.13 -7.90
CA SER A 186 -20.94 8.25 -7.58
C SER A 186 -21.05 8.55 -6.09
N SER A 187 -20.18 7.96 -5.25
CA SER A 187 -20.16 8.24 -3.82
C SER A 187 -19.79 9.70 -3.56
N SER A 188 -20.50 10.32 -2.66
CA SER A 188 -20.18 11.66 -2.13
C SER A 188 -19.31 11.60 -0.86
N GLU A 189 -19.03 10.40 -0.37
CA GLU A 189 -18.19 10.19 0.80
C GLU A 189 -16.70 10.09 0.37
N LEU A 190 -15.84 10.79 1.09
CA LEU A 190 -14.41 10.67 0.92
C LEU A 190 -13.95 9.34 1.53
N PRO A 191 -12.90 8.71 0.97
CA PRO A 191 -12.22 7.60 1.64
C PRO A 191 -11.74 8.00 3.05
N ASP A 192 -11.67 7.03 3.94
CA ASP A 192 -11.12 7.25 5.28
C ASP A 192 -9.66 7.72 5.19
N PRO A 193 -9.17 8.52 6.16
CA PRO A 193 -7.75 8.85 6.24
C PRO A 193 -6.88 7.61 6.43
N GLU A 194 -5.78 7.55 5.71
CA GLU A 194 -4.79 6.47 5.78
C GLU A 194 -3.36 7.04 5.79
N ALA A 195 -2.38 6.22 6.12
CA ALA A 195 -0.98 6.51 5.87
C ALA A 195 -0.63 6.12 4.43
N TYR A 196 0.19 6.93 3.77
CA TYR A 196 0.60 6.72 2.38
C TYR A 196 2.10 6.82 2.23
N LEU A 197 2.65 5.99 1.34
CA LEU A 197 4.07 5.96 1.05
C LEU A 197 4.30 5.70 -0.44
N PHE A 198 5.11 6.52 -1.06
CA PHE A 198 5.52 6.42 -2.47
C PHE A 198 6.99 6.11 -2.51
N VAL A 199 7.37 5.00 -3.11
CA VAL A 199 8.75 4.55 -3.21
C VAL A 199 9.17 4.60 -4.67
N MET A 200 10.32 5.21 -4.93
CA MET A 200 10.91 5.34 -6.26
C MET A 200 12.37 4.90 -6.20
N LYS A 201 12.85 4.33 -7.28
CA LYS A 201 14.26 3.99 -7.44
C LYS A 201 14.88 4.81 -8.57
N ASP A 202 16.04 5.39 -8.31
CA ASP A 202 16.86 6.09 -9.29
C ASP A 202 18.28 5.52 -9.26
N GLY A 203 18.59 4.63 -10.20
CA GLY A 203 19.85 3.89 -10.19
C GLY A 203 19.98 2.97 -8.97
N ASP A 204 20.99 3.20 -8.13
CA ASP A 204 21.22 2.47 -6.88
C ASP A 204 20.51 3.14 -5.68
N ASP A 205 20.06 4.38 -5.85
CA ASP A 205 19.40 5.16 -4.80
C ASP A 205 17.90 4.83 -4.72
N THR A 206 17.37 4.79 -3.53
CA THR A 206 15.93 4.63 -3.28
C THR A 206 15.40 5.86 -2.55
N MET A 207 14.32 6.41 -3.07
CA MET A 207 13.67 7.59 -2.50
C MET A 207 12.22 7.27 -2.14
N ALA A 208 11.74 7.86 -1.08
CA ALA A 208 10.34 7.76 -0.71
C ALA A 208 9.77 9.12 -0.27
N VAL A 209 8.49 9.31 -0.57
CA VAL A 209 7.68 10.39 -0.03
C VAL A 209 6.54 9.77 0.75
N GLY A 210 6.38 10.13 2.00
CA GLY A 210 5.38 9.53 2.86
C GLY A 210 4.65 10.53 3.74
N MET A 211 3.48 10.12 4.21
CA MET A 211 2.68 10.81 5.22
C MET A 211 2.04 9.77 6.14
N SER A 212 2.10 10.00 7.45
CA SER A 212 1.50 9.11 8.45
C SER A 212 -0.02 9.19 8.49
N THR A 213 -0.58 10.32 8.03
CA THR A 213 -2.03 10.53 7.91
C THR A 213 -2.29 11.44 6.73
N GLY A 214 -3.04 10.97 5.77
CA GLY A 214 -3.51 11.72 4.62
C GLY A 214 -4.92 11.29 4.24
N GLN A 215 -5.58 12.06 3.41
CA GLN A 215 -6.91 11.74 2.91
C GLN A 215 -6.98 12.02 1.42
N ILE A 216 -7.55 11.10 0.67
CA ILE A 216 -7.86 11.33 -0.74
C ILE A 216 -9.01 12.33 -0.82
N THR A 217 -8.72 13.51 -1.35
CA THR A 217 -9.66 14.63 -1.40
C THR A 217 -10.23 14.88 -2.79
N ALA A 218 -9.56 14.36 -3.83
CA ALA A 218 -10.03 14.46 -5.20
C ALA A 218 -9.52 13.27 -6.03
N LEU A 219 -10.24 12.97 -7.10
CA LEU A 219 -9.85 12.02 -8.13
C LEU A 219 -9.97 12.73 -9.47
N GLU A 220 -8.91 12.68 -10.27
CA GLU A 220 -8.95 13.21 -11.63
C GLU A 220 -9.88 12.39 -12.54
N SER A 221 -10.18 12.94 -13.72
CA SER A 221 -11.00 12.23 -14.72
C SER A 221 -10.32 10.94 -15.16
N ILE A 222 -11.08 9.85 -15.13
CA ILE A 222 -10.63 8.52 -15.54
C ILE A 222 -10.91 8.35 -17.03
N THR A 223 -9.90 7.95 -17.80
CA THR A 223 -10.07 7.68 -19.25
C THR A 223 -10.01 6.19 -19.49
N PHE A 224 -11.07 5.65 -20.09
CA PHE A 224 -11.15 4.27 -20.57
C PHE A 224 -10.89 4.25 -22.06
N ALA A 225 -9.74 3.76 -22.50
CA ALA A 225 -9.37 3.66 -23.91
C ALA A 225 -9.06 2.21 -24.31
N PRO A 226 -9.49 1.75 -25.52
CA PRO A 226 -9.32 0.35 -25.93
C PRO A 226 -7.86 -0.13 -26.02
N ALA A 227 -6.91 0.78 -26.16
CA ALA A 227 -5.48 0.49 -26.28
C ALA A 227 -4.64 1.14 -25.16
N GLY A 228 -5.26 1.65 -24.11
CA GLY A 228 -4.60 2.34 -23.00
C GLY A 228 -4.77 1.61 -21.66
N THR A 229 -3.90 1.92 -20.72
CA THR A 229 -4.09 1.57 -19.31
C THR A 229 -5.16 2.49 -18.71
N VAL A 230 -5.93 1.97 -17.77
CA VAL A 230 -6.82 2.80 -16.95
C VAL A 230 -5.97 3.34 -15.80
N ASN A 231 -5.78 4.64 -15.75
CA ASN A 231 -5.02 5.29 -14.68
C ASN A 231 -5.99 5.94 -13.69
N TRP A 232 -5.70 5.74 -12.42
CA TRP A 232 -6.39 6.37 -11.30
C TRP A 232 -5.45 7.41 -10.73
N THR A 233 -5.84 8.68 -10.74
CA THR A 233 -4.97 9.77 -10.26
C THR A 233 -5.63 10.45 -9.06
N PRO A 234 -5.55 9.83 -7.86
CA PRO A 234 -6.00 10.47 -6.64
C PRO A 234 -5.09 11.65 -6.25
N THR A 235 -5.72 12.67 -5.69
CA THR A 235 -5.05 13.75 -4.97
C THR A 235 -5.20 13.49 -3.49
N ILE A 236 -4.09 13.33 -2.81
CA ILE A 236 -4.01 13.05 -1.38
C ILE A 236 -3.56 14.32 -0.68
N THR A 237 -4.33 14.76 0.31
CA THR A 237 -3.98 15.90 1.16
C THR A 237 -3.40 15.37 2.46
N ALA A 238 -2.18 15.80 2.79
CA ALA A 238 -1.54 15.44 4.05
C ALA A 238 -2.26 16.10 5.23
N GLN A 239 -2.40 15.33 6.30
CA GLN A 239 -2.96 15.77 7.58
C GLN A 239 -1.91 15.68 8.67
N GLU A 240 -2.06 16.41 9.76
CA GLU A 240 -1.22 16.37 10.96
C GLU A 240 0.29 16.62 10.71
N ALA A 241 1.08 15.56 10.53
CA ALA A 241 2.54 15.63 10.49
C ALA A 241 3.13 16.16 9.17
N GLY A 242 2.30 16.33 8.12
CA GLY A 242 2.76 16.75 6.79
C GLY A 242 3.49 15.66 6.00
N LEU A 243 4.20 16.08 4.94
CA LEU A 243 4.97 15.20 4.07
C LEU A 243 6.40 15.01 4.58
N VAL A 244 6.89 13.79 4.49
CA VAL A 244 8.28 13.43 4.80
C VAL A 244 8.94 12.85 3.55
N PHE A 245 10.12 13.36 3.22
CA PHE A 245 10.98 12.80 2.18
C PHE A 245 12.07 11.94 2.82
N ILE A 246 12.25 10.74 2.33
CA ILE A 246 13.25 9.78 2.79
C ILE A 246 14.13 9.42 1.59
N SER A 247 15.44 9.42 1.76
CA SER A 247 16.40 9.01 0.72
C SER A 247 17.40 8.03 1.32
N GLU A 248 17.66 6.94 0.60
CA GLU A 248 18.67 5.93 0.91
C GLU A 248 19.63 5.86 -0.28
N GLU A 249 20.89 6.16 -0.04
CA GLU A 249 21.98 6.08 -1.04
C GLU A 249 22.53 4.65 -1.03
N GLY A 250 22.61 4.02 -2.22
CA GLY A 250 23.05 2.65 -2.43
C GLY A 250 24.57 2.48 -2.56
#